data_1e01ac040ef2516a4bd3973d5b3c4571
#
_entry.id   1e01ac040ef2516a4bd3973d5b3c4571
#
_cell.length_a   1.000
_cell.length_b   1.000
_cell.length_c   1.000
_cell.angle_alpha   90.00
_cell.angle_beta   90.00
_cell.angle_gamma   90.00
#
_symmetry.space_group_name_H-M   'P 1'
#
loop_
_entity.id
_entity.type
_entity.pdbx_description
1 polymer ?
#
loop_
_entity_poly.entity_id
_entity_poly.type
_entity_poly.pdbx_seq_one_letter_code
_entity_poly.pdbx_strand_id
1 'polypeptide(L)'
;MADEYVELVTLEVNGAEITDFNKVSENEYEVRRPVNLMNKTGFTKTTPRYGVKVEYVIPKTQTPFNFNEVENGTLTIDRGNGKRITYGGVFTTKIGEISYGEKEASQSIELGATERNET
;
A
#
# COMPACT_ATOMS: atom_id res chain seq x y z
N MET A 1 -1.91 25.60 16.83
CA MET A 1 -0.95 24.65 16.21
C MET A 1 -1.72 23.77 15.23
N ALA A 2 -1.21 23.67 14.03
CA ALA A 2 -1.85 22.79 13.03
C ALA A 2 -1.56 21.33 13.36
N ASP A 3 -2.52 20.46 13.14
CA ASP A 3 -2.33 19.03 13.28
C ASP A 3 -1.42 18.52 12.15
N GLU A 4 -0.59 17.54 12.50
CA GLU A 4 0.23 16.86 11.50
C GLU A 4 -0.53 15.66 10.97
N TYR A 5 -0.46 15.48 9.66
CA TYR A 5 -1.10 14.35 8.98
C TYR A 5 -0.05 13.44 8.39
N VAL A 6 -0.47 12.28 7.90
CA VAL A 6 0.42 11.37 7.19
C VAL A 6 0.95 12.09 5.95
N GLU A 7 2.24 12.29 5.91
CA GLU A 7 2.88 13.10 4.88
C GLU A 7 3.69 12.30 3.89
N LEU A 8 4.16 11.12 4.27
CA LEU A 8 5.13 10.42 3.46
C LEU A 8 4.79 8.95 3.27
N VAL A 9 4.64 8.59 2.01
CA VAL A 9 4.54 7.19 1.58
C VAL A 9 5.71 6.94 0.64
N THR A 10 6.50 5.93 0.95
CA THR A 10 7.68 5.59 0.16
C THR A 10 7.58 4.14 -0.30
N LEU A 11 7.74 3.90 -1.59
CA LEU A 11 7.89 2.56 -2.15
C LEU A 11 9.33 2.39 -2.58
N GLU A 12 10.00 1.37 -2.05
CA GLU A 12 11.36 1.05 -2.42
C GLU A 12 11.38 -0.27 -3.18
N VAL A 13 11.96 -0.25 -4.37
CA VAL A 13 12.10 -1.43 -5.23
C VAL A 13 13.51 -1.43 -5.81
N ASN A 14 14.27 -2.47 -5.53
CA ASN A 14 15.63 -2.64 -6.06
C ASN A 14 16.54 -1.43 -5.82
N GLY A 15 16.42 -0.80 -4.66
CA GLY A 15 17.23 0.37 -4.30
C GLY A 15 16.70 1.70 -4.82
N ALA A 16 15.63 1.70 -5.60
CA ALA A 16 14.99 2.94 -6.05
C ALA A 16 13.85 3.30 -5.12
N GLU A 17 13.74 4.57 -4.76
CA GLU A 17 12.67 5.08 -3.93
C GLU A 17 11.68 5.89 -4.77
N ILE A 18 10.39 5.58 -4.62
CA ILE A 18 9.31 6.30 -5.29
C ILE A 18 8.45 6.95 -4.20
N THR A 19 8.29 8.26 -4.29
CA THR A 19 7.55 9.04 -3.30
C THR A 19 6.42 9.87 -3.92
N ASP A 20 6.20 9.77 -5.21
CA ASP A 20 5.23 10.60 -5.94
C ASP A 20 3.79 10.08 -5.79
N PHE A 21 3.37 9.90 -4.55
CA PHE A 21 2.03 9.45 -4.22
C PHE A 21 1.25 10.57 -3.54
N ASN A 22 0.03 10.81 -3.98
CA ASN A 22 -0.84 11.80 -3.35
C ASN A 22 -1.91 11.17 -2.46
N LYS A 23 -2.08 9.86 -2.52
CA LYS A 23 -3.06 9.16 -1.71
C LYS A 23 -2.63 7.72 -1.49
N VAL A 24 -2.89 7.21 -0.28
CA VAL A 24 -2.71 5.81 0.06
C VAL A 24 -3.90 5.34 0.87
N SER A 25 -4.38 4.14 0.57
CA SER A 25 -5.45 3.49 1.33
C SER A 25 -5.03 2.07 1.63
N GLU A 26 -5.09 1.71 2.90
CA GLU A 26 -4.82 0.34 3.33
C GLU A 26 -6.11 -0.46 3.27
N ASN A 27 -6.07 -1.62 2.63
CA ASN A 27 -7.23 -2.50 2.55
C ASN A 27 -7.40 -3.26 3.86
N GLU A 28 -8.63 -3.61 4.19
CA GLU A 28 -8.89 -4.49 5.32
C GLU A 28 -8.34 -5.89 5.06
N TYR A 29 -8.04 -6.61 6.11
CA TYR A 29 -7.57 -8.00 6.01
C TYR A 29 -8.21 -8.84 7.09
N GLU A 30 -8.39 -10.12 6.78
CA GLU A 30 -9.02 -11.07 7.68
C GLU A 30 -7.96 -11.69 8.59
N VAL A 31 -8.21 -11.69 9.90
CA VAL A 31 -7.30 -12.26 10.89
C VAL A 31 -7.75 -13.65 11.30
N ARG A 32 -9.05 -13.82 11.52
CA ARG A 32 -9.65 -15.09 11.94
C ARG A 32 -10.97 -15.29 11.24
N ARG A 33 -11.29 -16.54 11.03
CA ARG A 33 -12.56 -16.93 10.44
C ARG A 33 -13.36 -17.72 11.46
N PRO A 34 -14.64 -17.37 11.70
CA PRO A 34 -15.46 -18.13 12.62
C PRO A 34 -15.75 -19.54 12.06
N VAL A 35 -15.76 -20.51 12.94
CA VAL A 35 -16.11 -21.90 12.61
C VAL A 35 -17.23 -22.33 13.54
N ASN A 36 -18.35 -22.74 12.97
CA ASN A 36 -19.50 -23.19 13.74
C ASN A 36 -19.35 -24.68 14.07
N LEU A 37 -19.33 -24.97 15.35
CA LEU A 37 -19.30 -26.33 15.87
C LEU A 37 -20.67 -26.70 16.43
N MET A 38 -20.93 -27.98 16.65
CA MET A 38 -22.26 -28.43 17.09
C MET A 38 -22.74 -27.76 18.37
N ASN A 39 -21.86 -27.51 19.33
CA ASN A 39 -22.22 -27.00 20.63
C ASN A 39 -21.59 -25.63 20.96
N LYS A 40 -20.78 -25.08 20.07
CA LYS A 40 -20.06 -23.83 20.33
C LYS A 40 -19.52 -23.23 19.05
N THR A 41 -19.13 -21.97 19.11
CA THR A 41 -18.44 -21.29 18.03
C THR A 41 -16.94 -21.27 18.33
N GLY A 42 -16.16 -21.78 17.40
CA GLY A 42 -14.71 -21.69 17.47
C GLY A 42 -14.18 -20.68 16.47
N PHE A 43 -12.87 -20.71 16.23
CA PHE A 43 -12.24 -19.88 15.22
C PHE A 43 -11.06 -20.61 14.57
N THR A 44 -10.73 -20.21 13.36
CA THR A 44 -9.54 -20.66 12.65
C THR A 44 -8.72 -19.44 12.29
N LYS A 45 -7.41 -19.49 12.53
CA LYS A 45 -6.52 -18.42 12.10
C LYS A 45 -6.38 -18.46 10.60
N THR A 46 -6.47 -17.31 9.96
CA THR A 46 -6.26 -17.19 8.53
C THR A 46 -4.90 -16.54 8.28
N THR A 47 -4.30 -16.84 7.13
CA THR A 47 -3.12 -16.11 6.68
C THR A 47 -3.59 -14.77 6.14
N PRO A 48 -3.22 -13.65 6.77
CA PRO A 48 -3.67 -12.35 6.29
C PRO A 48 -3.15 -12.06 4.88
N ARG A 49 -4.01 -11.45 4.08
CA ARG A 49 -3.65 -10.99 2.75
C ARG A 49 -3.72 -9.48 2.75
N TYR A 50 -2.57 -8.86 2.71
CA TYR A 50 -2.47 -7.42 2.80
C TYR A 50 -2.59 -6.80 1.41
N GLY A 51 -3.29 -5.68 1.34
CA GLY A 51 -3.43 -4.93 0.10
C GLY A 51 -3.43 -3.45 0.38
N VAL A 52 -2.87 -2.69 -0.54
CA VAL A 52 -2.77 -1.24 -0.44
C VAL A 52 -3.10 -0.65 -1.81
N LYS A 53 -3.90 0.41 -1.80
CA LYS A 53 -4.15 1.20 -3.01
C LYS A 53 -3.39 2.51 -2.90
N VAL A 54 -2.65 2.85 -3.92
CA VAL A 54 -1.94 4.12 -3.98
C VAL A 54 -2.34 4.87 -5.23
N GLU A 55 -2.27 6.19 -5.16
CA GLU A 55 -2.46 7.04 -6.33
C GLU A 55 -1.12 7.69 -6.66
N TYR A 56 -0.57 7.27 -7.78
CA TYR A 56 0.74 7.72 -8.23
C TYR A 56 0.58 8.94 -9.13
N VAL A 57 1.31 10.00 -8.81
CA VAL A 57 1.35 11.21 -9.62
C VAL A 57 2.42 11.04 -10.68
N ILE A 58 2.02 11.11 -11.94
CA ILE A 58 2.92 10.86 -13.06
C ILE A 58 3.80 12.10 -13.28
N PRO A 59 5.13 11.98 -13.19
CA PRO A 59 6.01 13.13 -13.40
C PRO A 59 6.02 13.57 -14.86
N LYS A 60 6.10 14.88 -15.09
CA LYS A 60 6.13 15.45 -16.44
C LYS A 60 7.52 15.40 -17.08
N THR A 61 8.55 15.51 -16.25
CA THR A 61 9.93 15.69 -16.71
C THR A 61 10.78 14.44 -16.65
N GLN A 62 10.25 13.37 -16.05
CA GLN A 62 10.96 12.12 -15.84
C GLN A 62 10.17 10.97 -16.42
N THR A 63 10.86 9.87 -16.70
CA THR A 63 10.18 8.64 -17.10
C THR A 63 9.34 8.11 -15.93
N PRO A 64 8.05 7.85 -16.11
CA PRO A 64 7.23 7.27 -15.05
C PRO A 64 7.76 5.92 -14.62
N PHE A 65 7.59 5.61 -13.34
CA PHE A 65 7.99 4.32 -12.79
C PHE A 65 7.11 3.19 -13.35
N ASN A 66 7.73 2.09 -13.70
CA ASN A 66 7.01 0.93 -14.24
C ASN A 66 6.55 0.01 -13.11
N PHE A 67 5.29 0.12 -12.73
CA PHE A 67 4.73 -0.71 -11.67
C PHE A 67 4.47 -2.15 -12.08
N ASN A 68 4.54 -2.47 -13.36
CA ASN A 68 4.36 -3.85 -13.83
C ASN A 68 5.44 -4.79 -13.33
N GLU A 69 6.59 -4.26 -12.98
CA GLU A 69 7.75 -5.06 -12.58
C GLU A 69 8.00 -5.08 -11.08
N VAL A 70 7.08 -4.59 -10.27
CA VAL A 70 7.26 -4.56 -8.83
C VAL A 70 7.13 -5.95 -8.24
N GLU A 71 8.21 -6.44 -7.66
CA GLU A 71 8.29 -7.69 -6.92
C GLU A 71 9.22 -7.48 -5.72
N ASN A 72 8.85 -7.98 -4.55
CA ASN A 72 9.63 -7.84 -3.32
C ASN A 72 9.96 -6.40 -2.95
N GLY A 73 9.04 -5.49 -3.22
CA GLY A 73 9.21 -4.11 -2.80
C GLY A 73 8.93 -3.92 -1.32
N THR A 74 9.25 -2.74 -0.82
CA THR A 74 8.93 -2.33 0.54
C THR A 74 8.17 -1.02 0.49
N LEU A 75 6.95 -1.02 1.04
CA LEU A 75 6.14 0.19 1.13
C LEU A 75 6.12 0.65 2.58
N THR A 76 6.52 1.89 2.80
CA THR A 76 6.56 2.49 4.13
C THR A 76 5.60 3.66 4.19
N ILE A 77 4.74 3.66 5.21
CA ILE A 77 3.84 4.77 5.49
C ILE A 77 4.30 5.40 6.80
N ASP A 78 4.81 6.61 6.73
CA ASP A 78 5.28 7.35 7.91
C ASP A 78 4.13 8.24 8.41
N ARG A 79 3.68 7.98 9.64
CA ARG A 79 2.57 8.71 10.24
C ARG A 79 3.01 10.02 10.93
N GLY A 80 4.28 10.34 10.90
CA GLY A 80 4.79 11.63 11.38
C GLY A 80 5.04 11.74 12.88
N ASN A 81 4.57 10.80 13.68
CA ASN A 81 4.74 10.86 15.15
C ASN A 81 5.60 9.71 15.68
N GLY A 82 6.58 9.29 14.90
CA GLY A 82 7.44 8.19 15.24
C GLY A 82 6.84 6.82 14.94
N LYS A 83 5.62 6.78 14.47
CA LYS A 83 4.94 5.53 14.09
C LYS A 83 5.04 5.31 12.59
N ARG A 84 5.29 4.07 12.22
CA ARG A 84 5.53 3.69 10.83
C ARG A 84 4.90 2.33 10.55
N ILE A 85 4.28 2.22 9.39
CA ILE A 85 3.76 0.95 8.90
C ILE A 85 4.60 0.54 7.71
N THR A 86 5.13 -0.68 7.75
CA THR A 86 5.97 -1.20 6.67
C THR A 86 5.36 -2.47 6.11
N TYR A 87 5.12 -2.46 4.81
CA TYR A 87 4.68 -3.64 4.07
C TYR A 87 5.89 -4.24 3.34
N GLY A 88 6.16 -5.51 3.60
CA GLY A 88 7.23 -6.24 2.94
C GLY A 88 6.72 -7.18 1.86
N GLY A 89 7.59 -7.55 0.93
CA GLY A 89 7.21 -8.44 -0.16
C GLY A 89 6.13 -7.84 -1.05
N VAL A 90 6.20 -6.54 -1.31
CA VAL A 90 5.18 -5.82 -2.07
C VAL A 90 5.28 -6.16 -3.55
N PHE A 91 4.13 -6.38 -4.17
CA PHE A 91 4.02 -6.65 -5.60
C PHE A 91 2.77 -5.97 -6.15
N THR A 92 2.80 -5.62 -7.43
CA THR A 92 1.64 -4.98 -8.07
C THR A 92 0.61 -6.04 -8.44
N THR A 93 -0.62 -5.87 -7.96
CA THR A 93 -1.73 -6.76 -8.29
C THR A 93 -2.57 -6.24 -9.44
N LYS A 94 -2.72 -4.92 -9.55
CA LYS A 94 -3.55 -4.32 -10.58
C LYS A 94 -3.10 -2.89 -10.85
N ILE A 95 -3.04 -2.56 -12.12
CA ILE A 95 -2.80 -1.19 -12.56
C ILE A 95 -4.12 -0.62 -13.03
N GLY A 96 -4.56 0.43 -12.38
CA GLY A 96 -5.84 1.03 -12.67
C GLY A 96 -5.79 2.11 -13.73
N GLU A 97 -6.87 2.84 -13.81
CA GLU A 97 -7.07 3.88 -14.79
C GLU A 97 -6.13 5.06 -14.59
N ILE A 98 -5.64 5.61 -15.70
CA ILE A 98 -4.86 6.84 -15.69
C ILE A 98 -5.81 8.02 -15.90
N SER A 99 -5.78 8.97 -14.99
CA SER A 99 -6.58 10.19 -15.06
C SER A 99 -5.70 11.38 -15.38
N TYR A 100 -6.09 12.16 -16.36
CA TYR A 100 -5.38 13.37 -16.77
C TYR A 100 -6.17 14.60 -16.32
N GLY A 101 -5.60 15.36 -15.39
CA GLY A 101 -6.19 16.60 -14.92
C GLY A 101 -5.45 17.82 -15.45
N GLU A 102 -5.95 19.01 -15.13
CA GLU A 102 -5.32 20.26 -15.54
C GLU A 102 -3.94 20.46 -14.91
N LYS A 103 -3.76 19.99 -13.69
CA LYS A 103 -2.53 20.19 -12.92
C LYS A 103 -1.61 18.98 -12.95
N GLU A 104 -2.19 17.79 -12.94
CA GLU A 104 -1.42 16.56 -12.82
C GLU A 104 -2.12 15.38 -13.48
N ALA A 105 -1.35 14.41 -13.88
CA ALA A 105 -1.85 13.10 -14.27
C ALA A 105 -1.59 12.13 -13.14
N SER A 106 -2.54 11.26 -12.85
CA SER A 106 -2.41 10.28 -11.78
C SER A 106 -2.89 8.91 -12.22
N GLN A 107 -2.37 7.89 -11.56
CA GLN A 107 -2.71 6.51 -11.84
C GLN A 107 -2.97 5.77 -10.54
N SER A 108 -4.06 5.01 -10.51
CA SER A 108 -4.41 4.18 -9.38
C SER A 108 -3.69 2.85 -9.49
N ILE A 109 -2.98 2.45 -8.43
CA ILE A 109 -2.21 1.21 -8.40
C ILE A 109 -2.66 0.38 -7.20
N GLU A 110 -2.96 -0.88 -7.40
CA GLU A 110 -3.23 -1.81 -6.30
C GLU A 110 -2.03 -2.70 -6.07
N LEU A 111 -1.59 -2.74 -4.82
CA LEU A 111 -0.42 -3.51 -4.40
C LEU A 111 -0.83 -4.57 -3.39
N GLY A 112 -0.22 -5.74 -3.49
CA GLY A 112 -0.32 -6.76 -2.46
C GLY A 112 0.96 -6.82 -1.67
N ALA A 113 0.91 -7.37 -0.47
CA ALA A 113 2.08 -7.52 0.38
C ALA A 113 2.02 -8.84 1.13
N THR A 114 3.18 -9.40 1.43
CA THR A 114 3.29 -10.64 2.20
C THR A 114 3.45 -10.40 3.68
N GLU A 115 3.92 -9.23 4.08
CA GLU A 115 4.16 -8.88 5.47
C GLU A 115 3.67 -7.48 5.78
N ARG A 116 3.28 -7.26 7.02
CA ARG A 116 2.90 -5.94 7.53
C ARG A 116 3.45 -5.79 8.94
N ASN A 117 4.26 -4.79 9.15
CA ASN A 117 4.83 -4.47 10.46
C ASN A 117 4.47 -3.04 10.85
N GLU A 118 4.10 -2.85 12.10
CA GLU A 118 3.76 -1.56 12.64
C GLU A 118 4.69 -1.25 13.81
N THR A 119 5.40 -0.14 13.72
CA THR A 119 6.36 0.27 14.76
C THR A 119 6.05 1.62 15.36
#